data_6bb2bca88761c38ba63051f66ca64135
#
_entry.id   6bb2bca88761c38ba63051f66ca64135
#
_cell.length_a   1.000
_cell.length_b   1.000
_cell.length_c   1.000
_cell.angle_alpha   90.00
_cell.angle_beta   90.00
_cell.angle_gamma   90.00
#
_symmetry.space_group_name_H-M   'P 1'
#
loop_
_entity.id
_entity.type
_entity.pdbx_description
1 polymer ?
#
loop_
_entity_poly.entity_id
_entity_poly.type
_entity_poly.pdbx_seq_one_letter_code
_entity_poly.pdbx_strand_id
1 'polypeptide(L)' 'MTIERVQHSGAIVVSALVEWEGVKWLESATYYGYTIKAAKASFRDSCKRLNYTIERG' A
#
# COMPACT_ATOMS: atom_id res chain seq x y z
N MET A 1 -4.80 -6.50 -1.25
CA MET A 1 -3.57 -5.84 -0.78
C MET A 1 -2.48 -6.87 -0.61
N THR A 2 -1.34 -6.62 -1.18
CA THR A 2 -0.19 -7.52 -1.10
C THR A 2 0.91 -6.87 -0.28
N ILE A 3 1.55 -7.64 0.57
CA ILE A 3 2.63 -7.15 1.42
C ILE A 3 3.85 -8.03 1.22
N GLU A 4 4.96 -7.40 0.91
CA GLU A 4 6.22 -8.09 0.68
C GLU A 4 7.30 -7.48 1.56
N ARG A 5 8.07 -8.33 2.22
CA ARG A 5 9.19 -7.89 3.05
C ARG A 5 10.49 -8.15 2.30
N VAL A 6 11.27 -7.09 2.11
CA VAL A 6 12.57 -7.20 1.45
C VAL A 6 13.63 -7.49 2.51
N GLN A 7 14.19 -8.71 2.48
CA GLN A 7 15.07 -9.20 3.54
C GLN A 7 16.35 -8.39 3.72
N HIS A 8 16.93 -7.92 2.63
CA HIS A 8 18.24 -7.23 2.70
C HIS A 8 18.18 -5.85 3.32
N SER A 9 17.08 -5.14 3.13
CA SER A 9 16.94 -3.75 3.60
C SER A 9 15.99 -3.62 4.77
N GLY A 10 15.21 -4.66 5.06
CA GLY A 10 14.11 -4.57 6.03
C GLY A 10 12.94 -3.74 5.56
N ALA A 11 12.92 -3.38 4.30
CA ALA A 11 11.82 -2.60 3.73
C ALA A 11 10.57 -3.46 3.61
N ILE A 12 9.42 -2.80 3.72
CA ILE A 12 8.11 -3.42 3.51
C ILE A 12 7.48 -2.74 2.31
N VAL A 13 7.13 -3.52 1.30
CA VAL A 13 6.43 -3.01 0.11
C VAL A 13 4.97 -3.40 0.24
N VAL A 14 4.10 -2.41 0.23
CA VAL A 14 2.64 -2.62 0.23
C VAL A 14 2.12 -2.24 -1.13
N SER A 15 1.35 -3.12 -1.75
CA SER A 15 0.74 -2.84 -3.04
C SER A 15 -0.72 -3.29 -3.05
N ALA A 16 -1.52 -2.58 -3.81
CA ALA A 16 -2.94 -2.88 -3.96
C ALA A 16 -3.46 -2.29 -5.25
N LEU A 17 -4.48 -2.95 -5.79
CA LEU A 17 -5.22 -2.37 -6.91
C LEU A 17 -6.13 -1.28 -6.35
N VAL A 18 -6.01 -0.08 -6.88
CA VAL A 18 -6.82 1.06 -6.43
C VAL A 18 -7.62 1.62 -7.59
N GLU A 19 -8.69 2.30 -7.24
CA GLU A 19 -9.57 2.96 -8.22
C GLU A 19 -9.76 4.42 -7.84
N TRP A 20 -9.72 5.29 -8.84
CA TRP A 20 -10.03 6.71 -8.68
C TRP A 20 -10.70 7.19 -9.96
N GLU A 21 -11.90 7.73 -9.81
CA GLU A 21 -12.70 8.25 -10.94
C GLU A 21 -12.80 7.29 -12.13
N GLY A 22 -13.03 6.02 -11.84
CA GLY A 22 -13.20 5.00 -12.86
C GLY A 22 -11.91 4.45 -13.44
N VAL A 23 -10.76 4.97 -13.02
CA VAL A 23 -9.46 4.48 -13.47
C VAL A 23 -8.88 3.58 -12.38
N LYS A 24 -8.35 2.44 -12.79
CA LYS A 24 -7.75 1.47 -11.87
C LYS A 24 -6.28 1.28 -12.20
N TRP A 25 -5.44 1.15 -11.16
CA TRP A 25 -4.03 0.84 -11.35
C TRP A 25 -3.49 0.16 -10.10
N LEU A 26 -2.30 -0.42 -10.23
CA LEU A 26 -1.62 -1.00 -9.09
C LEU A 26 -0.79 0.08 -8.41
N GLU A 27 -1.18 0.42 -7.19
CA GLU A 27 -0.45 1.39 -6.37
C GLU A 27 0.48 0.64 -5.43
N SER A 28 1.67 1.17 -5.22
CA SER A 28 2.61 0.57 -4.30
C SER A 28 3.37 1.65 -3.53
N ALA A 29 3.81 1.29 -2.33
CA ALA A 29 4.62 2.16 -1.49
C ALA A 29 5.61 1.32 -0.70
N THR A 30 6.78 1.88 -0.45
CA THR A 30 7.83 1.22 0.30
C THR A 30 8.03 1.93 1.63
N TYR A 31 8.13 1.16 2.71
CA TYR A 31 8.27 1.69 4.06
C TYR A 31 9.53 1.11 4.70
N TYR A 32 10.33 1.97 5.31
CA TYR A 32 11.55 1.58 6.01
C TYR A 32 11.36 1.78 7.50
N GLY A 33 11.75 0.78 8.29
CA GLY A 33 11.63 0.87 9.73
C GLY A 33 10.20 0.74 10.27
N TYR A 34 9.29 0.24 9.46
CA TYR A 34 7.90 0.03 9.85
C TYR A 34 7.64 -1.43 10.22
N THR A 35 6.66 -1.65 11.09
CA THR A 35 6.08 -2.98 11.22
C THR A 35 5.09 -3.18 10.08
N ILE A 36 4.72 -4.43 9.80
CA ILE A 36 3.73 -4.72 8.77
C ILE A 36 2.41 -4.01 9.07
N LYS A 37 1.98 -4.03 10.32
CA LYS A 37 0.74 -3.37 10.74
C LYS A 37 0.80 -1.86 10.49
N ALA A 38 1.91 -1.22 10.84
CA ALA A 38 2.08 0.22 10.64
C ALA A 38 2.16 0.58 9.15
N ALA A 39 2.85 -0.23 8.36
CA ALA A 39 2.94 -0.02 6.92
C ALA A 39 1.56 -0.11 6.25
N LYS A 40 0.76 -1.11 6.61
CA LYS A 40 -0.60 -1.26 6.10
C LYS A 40 -1.46 -0.05 6.46
N ALA A 41 -1.39 0.40 7.71
CA ALA A 41 -2.16 1.54 8.18
C ALA A 41 -1.76 2.82 7.43
N SER A 42 -0.47 3.04 7.24
CA SER A 42 0.03 4.19 6.47
C SER A 42 -0.43 4.17 5.03
N PHE A 43 -0.38 3.00 4.40
CA PHE A 43 -0.81 2.84 3.02
C PHE A 43 -2.31 3.15 2.87
N ARG A 44 -3.13 2.61 3.76
CA ARG A 44 -4.57 2.87 3.74
C ARG A 44 -4.87 4.35 3.97
N ASP A 45 -4.17 4.98 4.89
CA ASP A 45 -4.36 6.39 5.20
C ASP A 45 -4.01 7.26 3.99
N SER A 46 -2.91 6.97 3.30
CA SER A 46 -2.52 7.68 2.09
C SER A 46 -3.56 7.54 0.99
N CYS A 47 -4.06 6.33 0.76
CA CYS A 47 -5.10 6.10 -0.23
C CYS A 47 -6.38 6.86 0.11
N LYS A 48 -6.75 6.88 1.39
CA LYS A 48 -7.93 7.60 1.87
C LYS A 48 -7.81 9.11 1.62
N ARG A 49 -6.64 9.68 1.88
CA ARG A 49 -6.41 11.12 1.64
C ARG A 49 -6.51 11.48 0.17
N LEU A 50 -6.10 10.56 -0.71
CA LEU A 50 -6.14 10.77 -2.15
C LEU A 50 -7.47 10.34 -2.77
N ASN A 51 -8.40 9.87 -1.94
CA ASN A 51 -9.72 9.36 -2.37
C ASN A 51 -9.61 8.12 -3.27
N TYR A 52 -8.55 7.35 -3.11
CA TYR A 52 -8.41 6.08 -3.81
C TYR A 52 -9.20 4.99 -3.09
N THR A 53 -9.93 4.18 -3.85
CA THR A 53 -10.63 3.02 -3.31
C THR A 53 -9.75 1.79 -3.49
N ILE A 54 -9.45 1.11 -2.39
CA ILE A 54 -8.65 -0.12 -2.45
C ILE A 54 -9.58 -1.27 -2.82
N GLU A 55 -9.27 -1.94 -3.93
CA GLU A 55 -10.02 -3.11 -4.36
C GLU A 55 -9.65 -4.30 -3.49
N ARG A 56 -10.64 -5.08 -3.13
CA ARG A 56 -10.41 -6.36 -2.46
C ARG A 56 -10.25 -7.42 -3.53
N GLY A 57 -9.05 -7.92 -3.63
CA GLY A 57 -8.73 -8.93 -4.61
C GLY A 57 -9.11 -10.33 -4.21
#